data_4db1b5ee65f72626a36f701a50d62746
#
_entry.id   4db1b5ee65f72626a36f701a50d62746
#
_cell.length_a   1.000
_cell.length_b   1.000
_cell.length_c   1.000
_cell.angle_alpha   90.00
_cell.angle_beta   90.00
_cell.angle_gamma   90.00
#
_symmetry.space_group_name_H-M   'P 1'
#
loop_
_entity.id
_entity.type
_entity.pdbx_description
1 polymer ?
#
loop_
_entity_poly.entity_id
_entity_poly.type
_entity_poly.pdbx_seq_one_letter_code
_entity_poly.pdbx_strand_id
1 'polypeptide(L)'
;MSRRAERRWAQRYAFRATLEIEWGSAILRASTRDISSNGMFIESPDPLWLGAGFTARLVLDRPVKLDCSVKRIEPGRGMGVSVKLSEEQNEQQYKDLLASLSKTGS
;
A
#
# COMPACT_ATOMS: atom_id res chain seq x y z
N MET A 1 16.86 9.64 17.32
CA MET A 1 17.39 8.32 17.25
C MET A 1 16.36 7.26 17.14
N SER A 2 15.59 7.09 18.20
CA SER A 2 14.65 6.00 18.24
C SER A 2 13.59 6.10 17.16
N ARG A 3 13.23 7.29 16.75
CA ARG A 3 12.25 7.47 15.71
C ARG A 3 12.64 6.85 14.39
N ARG A 4 13.91 7.02 14.06
CA ARG A 4 14.43 6.47 12.84
C ARG A 4 14.45 4.96 12.89
N ALA A 5 14.83 4.43 14.03
CA ALA A 5 14.84 2.99 14.23
C ALA A 5 13.42 2.42 14.13
N GLU A 6 12.45 3.13 14.69
CA GLU A 6 11.08 2.68 14.63
C GLU A 6 10.57 2.56 13.21
N ARG A 7 10.91 3.51 12.36
CA ARG A 7 10.48 3.45 10.97
C ARG A 7 11.08 2.28 10.25
N ARG A 8 12.29 1.92 10.60
CA ARG A 8 12.93 0.76 9.99
C ARG A 8 12.30 -0.53 10.44
N TRP A 9 11.66 -0.51 11.60
CA TRP A 9 11.05 -1.70 12.13
C TRP A 9 9.76 -2.07 11.46
N ALA A 10 9.19 -1.18 10.68
CA ALA A 10 8.01 -1.51 9.90
C ALA A 10 8.43 -2.55 8.88
N GLN A 11 8.11 -3.78 9.15
CA GLN A 11 8.52 -4.89 8.30
C GLN A 11 7.73 -4.91 7.01
N ARG A 12 8.44 -5.13 5.92
CA ARG A 12 7.81 -5.21 4.61
C ARG A 12 7.72 -6.66 4.18
N TYR A 13 6.58 -7.01 3.63
CA TYR A 13 6.32 -8.37 3.17
C TYR A 13 6.08 -8.35 1.67
N ALA A 14 6.74 -9.26 0.95
CA ALA A 14 6.47 -9.41 -0.47
C ALA A 14 5.03 -9.88 -0.62
N PHE A 15 4.26 -9.16 -1.41
CA PHE A 15 2.85 -9.49 -1.58
C PHE A 15 2.36 -8.86 -2.86
N ARG A 16 1.93 -9.69 -3.80
CA ARG A 16 1.46 -9.21 -5.08
C ARG A 16 -0.04 -9.39 -5.17
N ALA A 17 -0.73 -8.28 -5.29
CA ALA A 17 -2.18 -8.27 -5.44
C ALA A 17 -2.56 -7.12 -6.34
N THR A 18 -3.73 -7.23 -6.95
CA THR A 18 -4.26 -6.16 -7.79
C THR A 18 -4.73 -5.02 -6.92
N LEU A 19 -4.45 -3.81 -7.38
CA LEU A 19 -4.87 -2.60 -6.71
C LEU A 19 -5.63 -1.75 -7.73
N GLU A 20 -6.79 -1.26 -7.35
CA GLU A 20 -7.56 -0.34 -8.18
C GLU A 20 -7.45 1.05 -7.59
N ILE A 21 -6.92 1.97 -8.37
CA ILE A 21 -6.68 3.35 -7.94
C ILE A 21 -7.77 4.25 -8.51
N GLU A 22 -8.46 4.96 -7.65
CA GLU A 22 -9.47 5.93 -8.09
C GLU A 22 -8.75 7.26 -8.31
N TRP A 23 -8.74 7.69 -9.55
CA TRP A 23 -8.07 8.93 -9.92
C TRP A 23 -9.02 9.77 -10.77
N GLY A 24 -9.67 10.75 -10.11
CA GLY A 24 -10.71 11.49 -10.79
C GLY A 24 -11.86 10.56 -11.12
N SER A 25 -12.27 10.54 -12.38
CA SER A 25 -13.34 9.65 -12.84
C SER A 25 -12.78 8.35 -13.42
N ALA A 26 -11.47 8.16 -13.35
CA ALA A 26 -10.84 6.97 -13.91
C ALA A 26 -10.48 5.97 -12.83
N ILE A 27 -10.44 4.70 -13.21
CA ILE A 27 -9.95 3.64 -12.36
C ILE A 27 -8.70 3.10 -13.02
N LEU A 28 -7.57 3.21 -12.31
CA LEU A 28 -6.30 2.70 -12.81
C LEU A 28 -5.98 1.40 -12.09
N ARG A 29 -5.47 0.43 -12.84
CA ARG A 29 -5.08 -0.84 -12.24
C ARG A 29 -3.58 -0.91 -12.09
N ALA A 30 -3.15 -1.45 -10.96
CA ALA A 30 -1.74 -1.63 -10.65
C ALA A 30 -1.60 -2.88 -9.79
N SER A 31 -0.38 -3.20 -9.41
CA SER A 31 -0.11 -4.35 -8.54
C SER A 31 0.77 -3.91 -7.40
N THR A 32 0.57 -4.51 -6.25
CA THR A 32 1.48 -4.30 -5.14
C THR A 32 2.73 -5.15 -5.36
N ARG A 33 3.86 -4.69 -4.83
CA ARG A 33 5.09 -5.47 -4.82
C ARG A 33 5.37 -5.94 -3.40
N ASP A 34 5.20 -5.04 -2.45
CA ASP A 34 5.37 -5.36 -1.04
C ASP A 34 4.48 -4.42 -0.21
N ILE A 35 4.17 -4.87 1.00
CA ILE A 35 3.33 -4.08 1.90
C ILE A 35 3.89 -4.12 3.31
N SER A 36 3.53 -3.10 4.09
CA SER A 36 3.90 -3.02 5.50
C SER A 36 2.76 -2.36 6.26
N SER A 37 2.92 -2.19 7.55
CA SER A 37 1.87 -1.61 8.39
C SER A 37 1.56 -0.15 8.02
N ASN A 38 2.50 0.56 7.42
CA ASN A 38 2.28 1.98 7.12
C ASN A 38 2.41 2.34 5.65
N GLY A 39 2.59 1.37 4.77
CA GLY A 39 2.71 1.69 3.37
C GLY A 39 2.85 0.47 2.49
N MET A 40 3.05 0.74 1.21
CA MET A 40 3.27 -0.32 0.23
C MET A 40 4.00 0.25 -0.98
N PHE A 41 4.59 -0.64 -1.76
CA PHE A 41 5.14 -0.26 -3.04
C PHE A 41 4.19 -0.74 -4.13
N ILE A 42 3.77 0.17 -4.99
CA ILE A 42 2.83 -0.10 -6.06
C ILE A 42 3.58 -0.07 -7.38
N GLU A 43 3.52 -1.17 -8.11
CA GLU A 43 4.15 -1.25 -9.42
C GLU A 43 3.26 -0.59 -10.46
N SER A 44 3.82 0.37 -11.17
CA SER A 44 3.10 1.08 -12.22
C SER A 44 4.14 1.70 -13.16
N PRO A 45 3.95 1.58 -14.48
CA PRO A 45 4.88 2.22 -15.42
C PRO A 45 4.77 3.74 -15.39
N ASP A 46 3.59 4.24 -14.97
CA ASP A 46 3.34 5.69 -14.90
C ASP A 46 2.90 6.07 -13.51
N PRO A 47 3.84 6.17 -12.56
CA PRO A 47 3.46 6.53 -11.21
C PRO A 47 2.94 7.97 -11.13
N LEU A 48 2.09 8.21 -10.14
CA LEU A 48 1.63 9.55 -9.85
C LEU A 48 2.78 10.36 -9.25
N TRP A 49 2.59 11.65 -9.12
CA TRP A 49 3.67 12.53 -8.64
C TRP A 49 3.79 12.50 -7.12
N LEU A 50 4.93 12.93 -6.64
CA LEU A 50 5.18 13.03 -5.20
C LEU A 50 4.13 13.90 -4.54
N GLY A 51 3.62 13.42 -3.41
CA GLY A 51 2.61 14.13 -2.66
C GLY A 51 1.19 13.90 -3.13
N ALA A 52 1.02 13.20 -4.26
CA ALA A 52 -0.32 12.92 -4.76
C ALA A 52 -1.07 12.04 -3.77
N GLY A 53 -2.32 12.42 -3.49
CA GLY A 53 -3.19 11.63 -2.63
C GLY A 53 -4.26 10.98 -3.48
N PHE A 54 -4.61 9.75 -3.14
CA PHE A 54 -5.63 9.03 -3.88
C PHE A 54 -6.25 7.94 -3.02
N THR A 55 -7.40 7.48 -3.45
CA THR A 55 -8.06 6.34 -2.82
C THR A 55 -7.80 5.12 -3.67
N ALA A 56 -7.53 4.00 -3.02
CA ALA A 56 -7.31 2.76 -3.73
C ALA A 56 -8.09 1.64 -3.06
N ARG A 57 -8.25 0.57 -3.80
CA ARG A 57 -8.91 -0.63 -3.29
C ARG A 57 -8.00 -1.81 -3.57
N LEU A 58 -7.60 -2.46 -2.50
CA LEU A 58 -6.81 -3.68 -2.61
C LEU A 58 -7.78 -4.82 -2.89
N VAL A 59 -7.60 -5.47 -4.03
CA VAL A 59 -8.56 -6.47 -4.49
C VAL A 59 -8.24 -7.83 -3.86
N LEU A 60 -8.99 -8.15 -2.83
CA LEU A 60 -8.91 -9.42 -2.10
C LEU A 60 -10.31 -9.99 -2.08
N ASP A 61 -10.50 -11.12 -1.40
CA ASP A 61 -11.83 -11.70 -1.24
C ASP A 61 -12.78 -10.64 -0.71
N ARG A 62 -12.31 -9.88 0.26
CA ARG A 62 -13.00 -8.69 0.74
C ARG A 62 -12.10 -7.51 0.41
N PRO A 63 -12.52 -6.65 -0.51
CA PRO A 63 -11.68 -5.50 -0.87
C PRO A 63 -11.42 -4.59 0.32
N VAL A 64 -10.20 -4.07 0.38
CA VAL A 64 -9.79 -3.16 1.44
C VAL A 64 -9.57 -1.78 0.85
N LYS A 65 -10.31 -0.80 1.36
CA LYS A 65 -10.20 0.57 0.90
C LYS A 65 -9.06 1.27 1.63
N LEU A 66 -8.20 1.94 0.87
CA LEU A 66 -7.00 2.58 1.37
C LEU A 66 -6.95 4.04 0.93
N ASP A 67 -6.47 4.89 1.84
CA ASP A 67 -6.15 6.27 1.48
C ASP A 67 -4.64 6.34 1.37
N CYS A 68 -4.14 6.70 0.20
CA CYS A 68 -2.72 6.63 -0.11
C CYS A 68 -2.14 7.99 -0.44
N SER A 69 -0.86 8.14 -0.17
CA SER A 69 -0.12 9.35 -0.50
C SER A 69 1.25 8.94 -1.02
N VAL A 70 1.63 9.48 -2.18
CA VAL A 70 2.90 9.13 -2.82
C VAL A 70 4.06 9.76 -2.06
N LYS A 71 4.96 8.92 -1.56
CA LYS A 71 6.12 9.37 -0.80
C LYS A 71 7.42 9.21 -1.56
N ARG A 72 7.45 8.33 -2.54
CA ARG A 72 8.67 8.05 -3.29
C ARG A 72 8.29 7.55 -4.67
N ILE A 73 9.09 7.91 -5.66
CA ILE A 73 8.86 7.46 -7.03
C ILE A 73 10.10 6.73 -7.52
N GLU A 74 9.90 5.58 -8.16
CA GLU A 74 10.93 4.89 -8.91
C GLU A 74 10.50 4.96 -10.36
N PRO A 75 11.09 5.85 -11.15
CA PRO A 75 10.63 6.07 -12.53
C PRO A 75 10.58 4.79 -13.36
N GLY A 76 9.50 4.60 -14.06
CA GLY A 76 9.29 3.42 -14.90
C GLY A 76 8.96 2.16 -14.13
N ARG A 77 9.00 2.19 -12.79
CA ARG A 77 8.76 1.01 -11.97
C ARG A 77 7.54 1.14 -11.10
N GLY A 78 7.43 2.26 -10.39
CA GLY A 78 6.30 2.43 -9.51
C GLY A 78 6.50 3.49 -8.47
N MET A 79 5.74 3.37 -7.37
CA MET A 79 5.74 4.40 -6.33
C MET A 79 5.58 3.77 -4.97
N GLY A 80 6.31 4.32 -4.01
CA GLY A 80 6.13 3.98 -2.61
C GLY A 80 5.12 4.92 -2.02
N VAL A 81 4.10 4.39 -1.37
CA VAL A 81 3.02 5.19 -0.81
C VAL A 81 2.85 4.91 0.66
N SER A 82 2.39 5.92 1.40
CA SER A 82 1.92 5.69 2.75
C SER A 82 0.45 5.32 2.67
N VAL A 83 0.00 4.51 3.62
CA VAL A 83 -1.37 4.02 3.64
C VAL A 83 -2.03 4.48 4.93
N LYS A 84 -3.23 4.99 4.80
CA LYS A 84 -4.06 5.37 5.92
C LYS A 84 -5.41 4.70 5.76
N LEU A 85 -5.92 4.17 6.85
CA LEU A 85 -7.19 3.46 6.83
C LEU A 85 -8.14 4.20 7.76
N SER A 86 -9.15 4.80 7.18
CA SER A 86 -10.06 5.65 7.94
C SER A 86 -11.22 4.89 8.56
N GLU A 87 -11.51 3.70 8.03
CA GLU A 87 -12.59 2.89 8.56
C GLU A 87 -12.04 1.70 9.33
N GLU A 88 -12.61 1.48 10.51
CA GLU A 88 -12.17 0.44 11.40
C GLU A 88 -12.16 -0.94 10.76
N GLN A 89 -13.18 -1.19 9.96
CA GLN A 89 -13.32 -2.46 9.27
C GLN A 89 -12.15 -2.71 8.32
N ASN A 90 -11.77 -1.70 7.56
CA ASN A 90 -10.65 -1.81 6.64
C ASN A 90 -9.33 -1.95 7.40
N GLU A 91 -9.22 -1.25 8.50
CA GLU A 91 -8.03 -1.31 9.33
C GLU A 91 -7.82 -2.71 9.87
N GLN A 92 -8.89 -3.33 10.34
CA GLN A 92 -8.79 -4.68 10.88
C GLN A 92 -8.43 -5.69 9.78
N GLN A 93 -9.02 -5.54 8.60
CA GLN A 93 -8.72 -6.43 7.49
C GLN A 93 -7.25 -6.31 7.07
N TYR A 94 -6.74 -5.10 7.07
CA TYR A 94 -5.36 -4.85 6.69
C TYR A 94 -4.40 -5.48 7.71
N LYS A 95 -4.73 -5.32 8.99
CA LYS A 95 -3.92 -5.91 10.06
C LYS A 95 -3.94 -7.43 9.97
N ASP A 96 -5.10 -8.00 9.68
CA ASP A 96 -5.22 -9.45 9.55
C ASP A 96 -4.38 -9.96 8.39
N LEU A 97 -4.36 -9.23 7.29
CA LEU A 97 -3.54 -9.59 6.15
C LEU A 97 -2.06 -9.60 6.51
N LEU A 98 -1.61 -8.55 7.19
CA LEU A 98 -0.21 -8.47 7.58
C LEU A 98 0.17 -9.57 8.55
N ALA A 99 -0.73 -9.89 9.47
CA ALA A 99 -0.48 -10.97 10.42
C ALA A 99 -0.36 -12.31 9.69
N SER A 100 -1.18 -12.51 8.68
CA SER A 100 -1.14 -13.71 7.86
C SER A 100 0.21 -13.83 7.13
N LEU A 101 0.68 -12.72 6.56
CA LEU A 101 1.95 -12.72 5.85
C LEU A 101 3.12 -12.92 6.79
N SER A 102 3.02 -12.40 7.99
CA SER A 102 4.06 -12.56 8.99
C SER A 102 4.23 -14.03 9.36
N LYS A 103 3.12 -14.76 9.46
CA LYS A 103 3.18 -16.17 9.79
C LYS A 103 3.80 -16.99 8.68
N THR A 104 3.43 -16.70 7.43
CA THR A 104 3.96 -17.47 6.31
C THR A 104 5.39 -17.12 6.01
N GLY A 105 5.82 -15.92 6.38
CA GLY A 105 7.17 -15.46 6.11
C GLY A 105 8.20 -16.03 7.04
N SER A 106 7.77 -16.67 8.10
CA SER A 106 8.72 -17.29 9.03
C SER A 106 8.92 -18.77 8.74
#